data_e3bc87e5bf43eb14aed63a3d435f3d4a
#
_entry.id   e3bc87e5bf43eb14aed63a3d435f3d4a
#
_cell.length_a   1.000
_cell.length_b   1.000
_cell.length_c   1.000
_cell.angle_alpha   90.00
_cell.angle_beta   90.00
_cell.angle_gamma   90.00
#
_symmetry.space_group_name_H-M   'P 1'
#
loop_
_entity.id
_entity.type
_entity.pdbx_description
1 polymer ?
#
loop_
_entity_poly.entity_id
_entity_poly.type
_entity_poly.pdbx_seq_one_letter_code
_entity_poly.pdbx_strand_id
1 'polypeptide(L)'
;AKPGFEINSLVSFNITDDVAQGLWPVKASLGFYIGGMGAKGKNFHTDLMARMGYEDEAYRIQDLFFEGKRDEAIALVPTEFADEISLVGPPGRIKERLEVWKDSPVTTVTMYPSSPDQLRQAAEIILS
;
A
#
# COMPACT_ATOMS: atom_id res chain seq x y z
N ALA A 1 23.92 -3.96 -3.87
CA ALA A 1 23.93 -3.96 -2.40
C ALA A 1 25.11 -4.82 -1.90
N LYS A 2 25.69 -4.49 -0.73
CA LYS A 2 26.71 -5.35 -0.12
C LYS A 2 26.10 -6.72 0.25
N PRO A 3 26.87 -7.83 0.18
CA PRO A 3 26.38 -9.11 0.65
C PRO A 3 25.89 -9.02 2.11
N GLY A 4 24.73 -9.59 2.40
CA GLY A 4 24.10 -9.54 3.73
C GLY A 4 23.34 -8.25 4.06
N PHE A 5 23.19 -7.31 3.11
CA PHE A 5 22.35 -6.13 3.29
C PHE A 5 20.86 -6.50 3.18
N GLU A 6 20.10 -6.17 4.20
CA GLU A 6 18.65 -6.38 4.20
C GLU A 6 17.90 -5.14 3.70
N ILE A 7 16.94 -5.36 2.81
CA ILE A 7 15.98 -4.35 2.37
C ILE A 7 14.62 -4.80 2.88
N ASN A 8 14.13 -4.13 3.92
CA ASN A 8 12.84 -4.42 4.53
C ASN A 8 11.78 -3.48 3.98
N SER A 9 10.69 -4.04 3.49
CA SER A 9 9.50 -3.29 3.09
C SER A 9 8.34 -3.60 4.02
N LEU A 10 7.68 -2.55 4.47
CA LEU A 10 6.43 -2.65 5.21
C LEU A 10 5.27 -2.72 4.21
N VAL A 11 4.50 -3.79 4.28
CA VAL A 11 3.43 -4.09 3.31
C VAL A 11 2.11 -4.26 4.03
N SER A 12 1.08 -3.55 3.59
CA SER A 12 -0.29 -3.77 4.05
C SER A 12 -0.78 -5.13 3.62
N PHE A 13 -1.40 -5.87 4.54
CA PHE A 13 -1.82 -7.24 4.33
C PHE A 13 -3.27 -7.44 4.78
N ASN A 14 -4.07 -8.03 3.92
CA ASN A 14 -5.45 -8.39 4.28
C ASN A 14 -5.95 -9.56 3.42
N ILE A 15 -6.33 -10.65 4.08
CA ILE A 15 -6.97 -11.79 3.41
C ILE A 15 -8.47 -11.51 3.35
N THR A 16 -9.01 -11.37 2.14
CA THR A 16 -10.42 -11.06 1.90
C THR A 16 -10.83 -11.52 0.50
N ASP A 17 -12.09 -11.90 0.33
CA ASP A 17 -12.66 -12.20 -1.00
C ASP A 17 -13.03 -10.92 -1.76
N ASP A 18 -13.31 -9.82 -1.06
CA ASP A 18 -13.60 -8.53 -1.65
C ASP A 18 -12.33 -7.65 -1.68
N VAL A 19 -11.63 -7.70 -2.80
CA VAL A 19 -10.37 -6.95 -2.99
C VAL A 19 -10.59 -5.44 -2.93
N ALA A 20 -11.66 -4.93 -3.52
CA ALA A 20 -11.96 -3.50 -3.54
C ALA A 20 -12.18 -2.95 -2.12
N GLN A 21 -12.98 -3.66 -1.32
CA GLN A 21 -13.22 -3.31 0.07
C GLN A 21 -11.95 -3.48 0.91
N GLY A 22 -11.18 -4.53 0.66
CA GLY A 22 -9.93 -4.78 1.37
C GLY A 22 -8.83 -3.75 1.08
N LEU A 23 -8.88 -3.10 -0.07
CA LEU A 23 -7.95 -2.02 -0.44
C LEU A 23 -8.34 -0.65 0.14
N TRP A 24 -9.57 -0.47 0.62
CA TRP A 24 -10.00 0.81 1.16
C TRP A 24 -9.13 1.32 2.33
N PRO A 25 -8.77 0.50 3.33
CA PRO A 25 -7.84 0.91 4.39
C PRO A 25 -6.45 1.31 3.86
N VAL A 26 -5.97 0.67 2.81
CA VAL A 26 -4.71 1.02 2.15
C VAL A 26 -4.83 2.40 1.50
N LYS A 27 -5.92 2.63 0.76
CA LYS A 27 -6.22 3.95 0.17
C LYS A 27 -6.36 5.04 1.23
N ALA A 28 -7.01 4.75 2.35
CA ALA A 28 -7.17 5.69 3.46
C ALA A 28 -5.82 6.11 4.06
N SER A 29 -4.94 5.14 4.29
CA SER A 29 -3.58 5.39 4.75
C SER A 29 -2.78 6.21 3.73
N LEU A 30 -2.81 5.83 2.47
CA LEU A 30 -2.14 6.56 1.40
C LEU A 30 -2.67 7.99 1.25
N GLY A 31 -3.98 8.17 1.25
CA GLY A 31 -4.61 9.49 1.18
C GLY A 31 -4.15 10.41 2.32
N PHE A 32 -4.03 9.87 3.53
CA PHE A 32 -3.51 10.59 4.68
C PHE A 32 -2.04 11.01 4.49
N TYR A 33 -1.18 10.09 4.07
CA TYR A 33 0.24 10.39 3.84
C TYR A 33 0.44 11.37 2.68
N ILE A 34 -0.21 11.13 1.56
CA ILE A 34 -0.10 11.95 0.36
C ILE A 34 -0.71 13.34 0.59
N GLY A 35 -1.85 13.41 1.27
CA GLY A 35 -2.57 14.66 1.47
C GLY A 35 -2.20 15.43 2.74
N GLY A 36 -1.92 14.73 3.85
CA GLY A 36 -1.91 15.31 5.18
C GLY A 36 -0.58 15.33 5.93
N MET A 37 0.45 14.63 5.45
CA MET A 37 1.71 14.50 6.19
C MET A 37 2.77 15.57 5.89
N GLY A 38 2.38 16.67 5.28
CA GLY A 38 3.30 17.76 4.99
C GLY A 38 2.56 19.04 4.60
N ALA A 39 3.32 20.13 4.50
CA ALA A 39 2.78 21.38 3.98
C ALA A 39 2.49 21.24 2.48
N LYS A 40 1.51 22.01 2.00
CA LYS A 40 1.19 22.07 0.57
C LYS A 40 2.46 22.40 -0.23
N GLY A 41 2.77 21.59 -1.23
CA GLY A 41 3.98 21.74 -2.06
C GLY A 41 5.28 21.28 -1.39
N LYS A 42 5.23 20.69 -0.18
CA LYS A 42 6.40 20.17 0.57
C LYS A 42 6.07 18.85 1.26
N ASN A 43 5.49 17.92 0.53
CA ASN A 43 5.16 16.60 1.05
C ASN A 43 5.89 15.53 0.24
N PHE A 44 6.79 14.82 0.91
CA PHE A 44 7.57 13.74 0.30
C PHE A 44 6.68 12.67 -0.36
N HIS A 45 5.58 12.30 0.29
CA HIS A 45 4.68 11.25 -0.21
C HIS A 45 3.92 11.70 -1.47
N THR A 46 3.50 12.97 -1.53
CA THR A 46 2.93 13.56 -2.74
C THR A 46 3.93 13.51 -3.89
N ASP A 47 5.14 13.97 -3.64
CA ASP A 47 6.20 14.01 -4.66
C ASP A 47 6.62 12.61 -5.11
N LEU A 48 6.65 11.64 -4.20
CA LEU A 48 6.96 10.25 -4.53
C LEU A 48 5.89 9.64 -5.44
N MET A 49 4.63 9.80 -5.09
CA MET A 49 3.50 9.31 -5.91
C MET A 49 3.51 9.96 -7.30
N ALA A 50 3.77 11.27 -7.37
CA ALA A 50 3.90 11.99 -8.65
C ALA A 50 5.02 11.39 -9.53
N ARG A 51 6.19 11.11 -8.95
CA ARG A 51 7.30 10.48 -9.67
C ARG A 51 7.03 9.04 -10.11
N MET A 52 6.10 8.36 -9.45
CA MET A 52 5.66 7.01 -9.82
C MET A 52 4.65 6.99 -10.98
N GLY A 53 4.34 8.14 -11.57
CA GLY A 53 3.46 8.27 -12.74
C GLY A 53 2.04 8.72 -12.43
N TYR A 54 1.75 9.12 -11.19
CA TYR A 54 0.42 9.56 -10.73
C TYR A 54 0.44 11.05 -10.32
N GLU A 55 1.04 11.90 -11.14
CA GLU A 55 1.25 13.31 -10.80
C GLU A 55 -0.06 14.06 -10.58
N ASP A 56 -1.01 13.93 -11.50
CA ASP A 56 -2.29 14.64 -11.43
C ASP A 56 -3.09 14.19 -10.20
N GLU A 57 -3.16 12.90 -9.95
CA GLU A 57 -3.86 12.34 -8.79
C GLU A 57 -3.18 12.75 -7.47
N ALA A 58 -1.86 12.72 -7.41
CA ALA A 58 -1.11 13.08 -6.20
C ALA A 58 -1.40 14.52 -5.76
N TYR A 59 -1.32 15.47 -6.68
CA TYR A 59 -1.60 16.87 -6.36
C TYR A 59 -3.08 17.11 -6.09
N ARG A 60 -3.98 16.44 -6.80
CA ARG A 60 -5.42 16.56 -6.55
C ARG A 60 -5.81 15.99 -5.18
N ILE A 61 -5.23 14.87 -4.77
CA ILE A 61 -5.43 14.30 -3.42
C ILE A 61 -4.98 15.30 -2.36
N GLN A 62 -3.82 15.92 -2.53
CA GLN A 62 -3.32 16.93 -1.61
C GLN A 62 -4.28 18.13 -1.51
N ASP A 63 -4.75 18.65 -2.64
CA ASP A 63 -5.71 19.76 -2.67
C ASP A 63 -7.02 19.42 -1.94
N LEU A 64 -7.61 18.27 -2.22
CA LEU A 64 -8.83 17.80 -1.58
C LEU A 64 -8.65 17.64 -0.06
N PHE A 65 -7.51 17.14 0.36
CA PHE A 65 -7.19 16.99 1.78
C PHE A 65 -7.13 18.36 2.49
N PHE A 66 -6.48 19.35 1.88
CA PHE A 66 -6.44 20.72 2.39
C PHE A 66 -7.79 21.43 2.36
N GLU A 67 -8.69 21.08 1.42
CA GLU A 67 -10.09 21.53 1.38
C GLU A 67 -10.97 20.87 2.46
N GLY A 68 -10.45 19.90 3.22
CA GLY A 68 -11.21 19.13 4.21
C GLY A 68 -12.06 18.01 3.61
N LYS A 69 -11.91 17.71 2.33
CA LYS A 69 -12.65 16.68 1.59
C LYS A 69 -11.89 15.33 1.63
N ARG A 70 -11.73 14.79 2.82
CA ARG A 70 -10.89 13.60 3.06
C ARG A 70 -11.41 12.36 2.33
N ASP A 71 -12.70 12.12 2.35
CA ASP A 71 -13.29 10.95 1.69
C ASP A 71 -13.12 11.00 0.17
N GLU A 72 -13.26 12.18 -0.42
CA GLU A 72 -12.99 12.37 -1.85
C GLU A 72 -11.51 12.17 -2.17
N ALA A 73 -10.61 12.65 -1.30
CA ALA A 73 -9.16 12.43 -1.45
C ALA A 73 -8.80 10.94 -1.41
N ILE A 74 -9.37 10.20 -0.46
CA ILE A 74 -9.16 8.75 -0.33
C ILE A 74 -9.69 8.01 -1.57
N ALA A 75 -10.89 8.36 -2.02
CA ALA A 75 -11.49 7.74 -3.20
C ALA A 75 -10.67 7.95 -4.48
N LEU A 76 -9.93 9.06 -4.55
CA LEU A 76 -9.09 9.40 -5.70
C LEU A 76 -7.77 8.62 -5.73
N VAL A 77 -7.35 8.00 -4.64
CA VAL A 77 -6.16 7.14 -4.66
C VAL A 77 -6.37 6.00 -5.65
N PRO A 78 -5.52 5.86 -6.70
CA PRO A 78 -5.70 4.83 -7.71
C PRO A 78 -5.67 3.43 -7.10
N THR A 79 -6.62 2.59 -7.50
CA THR A 79 -6.70 1.20 -7.01
C THR A 79 -5.44 0.42 -7.34
N GLU A 80 -4.91 0.60 -8.54
CA GLU A 80 -3.68 -0.04 -9.00
C GLU A 80 -2.49 0.33 -8.12
N PHE A 81 -2.37 1.61 -7.75
CA PHE A 81 -1.30 2.09 -6.88
C PHE A 81 -1.39 1.47 -5.48
N ALA A 82 -2.58 1.46 -4.89
CA ALA A 82 -2.81 0.83 -3.59
C ALA A 82 -2.53 -0.68 -3.61
N ASP A 83 -2.89 -1.33 -4.71
CA ASP A 83 -2.71 -2.76 -4.89
C ASP A 83 -1.23 -3.16 -5.09
N GLU A 84 -0.47 -2.39 -5.85
CA GLU A 84 0.96 -2.65 -6.10
C GLU A 84 1.80 -2.67 -4.82
N ILE A 85 1.45 -1.90 -3.82
CA ILE A 85 2.21 -1.77 -2.57
C ILE A 85 1.64 -2.58 -1.41
N SER A 86 0.69 -3.45 -1.68
CA SER A 86 -0.02 -4.23 -0.65
C SER A 86 -0.22 -5.69 -1.08
N LEU A 87 -0.61 -6.52 -0.11
CA LEU A 87 -0.98 -7.92 -0.32
C LEU A 87 -2.42 -8.09 0.18
N VAL A 88 -3.38 -7.85 -0.69
CA VAL A 88 -4.82 -7.88 -0.39
C VAL A 88 -5.56 -8.81 -1.34
N GLY A 89 -6.40 -9.66 -0.82
CA GLY A 89 -7.24 -10.55 -1.60
C GLY A 89 -7.37 -11.95 -1.02
N PRO A 90 -7.95 -12.88 -1.78
CA PRO A 90 -8.00 -14.28 -1.39
C PRO A 90 -6.59 -14.91 -1.37
N PRO A 91 -6.41 -16.04 -0.67
CA PRO A 91 -5.09 -16.67 -0.48
C PRO A 91 -4.31 -16.93 -1.78
N GLY A 92 -4.97 -17.41 -2.82
CA GLY A 92 -4.33 -17.66 -4.12
C GLY A 92 -3.76 -16.39 -4.76
N ARG A 93 -4.51 -15.29 -4.71
CA ARG A 93 -4.06 -14.00 -5.22
C ARG A 93 -2.86 -13.46 -4.44
N ILE A 94 -2.90 -13.56 -3.13
CA ILE A 94 -1.77 -13.13 -2.26
C ILE A 94 -0.52 -13.94 -2.62
N LYS A 95 -0.65 -15.24 -2.80
CA LYS A 95 0.47 -16.11 -3.18
C LYS A 95 1.10 -15.72 -4.52
N GLU A 96 0.29 -15.45 -5.53
CA GLU A 96 0.76 -14.96 -6.84
C GLU A 96 1.51 -13.62 -6.70
N ARG A 97 0.95 -12.70 -5.93
CA ARG A 97 1.57 -11.39 -5.74
C ARG A 97 2.86 -11.45 -4.93
N LEU A 98 2.99 -12.39 -4.01
CA LEU A 98 4.25 -12.64 -3.30
C LEU A 98 5.41 -12.99 -4.23
N GLU A 99 5.15 -13.66 -5.35
CA GLU A 99 6.20 -13.98 -6.33
C GLU A 99 6.80 -12.69 -6.92
N VAL A 100 5.99 -11.67 -7.18
CA VAL A 100 6.48 -10.36 -7.65
C VAL A 100 7.43 -9.72 -6.61
N TRP A 101 7.10 -9.85 -5.33
CA TRP A 101 7.97 -9.33 -4.25
C TRP A 101 9.29 -10.14 -4.13
N LYS A 102 9.25 -11.44 -4.36
CA LYS A 102 10.45 -12.29 -4.37
C LYS A 102 11.43 -11.92 -5.49
N ASP A 103 10.90 -11.46 -6.63
CA ASP A 103 11.72 -11.02 -7.77
C ASP A 103 12.23 -9.59 -7.61
N SER A 104 11.82 -8.89 -6.56
CA SER A 104 12.28 -7.53 -6.25
C SER A 104 13.57 -7.55 -5.43
N PRO A 105 14.26 -6.40 -5.25
CA PRO A 105 15.40 -6.30 -4.35
C PRO A 105 15.04 -6.38 -2.86
N VAL A 106 13.77 -6.45 -2.51
CA VAL A 106 13.31 -6.59 -1.13
C VAL A 106 13.69 -7.97 -0.60
N THR A 107 14.35 -8.02 0.55
CA THR A 107 14.79 -9.27 1.20
C THR A 107 13.88 -9.68 2.35
N THR A 108 13.20 -8.72 2.95
CA THR A 108 12.31 -8.93 4.09
C THR A 108 11.01 -8.14 3.90
N VAL A 109 9.89 -8.81 4.04
CA VAL A 109 8.57 -8.17 4.03
C VAL A 109 8.01 -8.20 5.45
N THR A 110 7.76 -7.05 6.02
CA THR A 110 7.06 -6.90 7.29
C THR A 110 5.60 -6.58 7.03
N MET A 111 4.69 -7.35 7.63
CA MET A 111 3.26 -7.17 7.48
C MET A 111 2.55 -7.20 8.83
N TYR A 112 1.42 -6.50 8.92
CA TYR A 112 0.60 -6.45 10.13
C TYR A 112 -0.77 -7.09 9.85
N PRO A 113 -0.94 -8.38 10.13
CA PRO A 113 -2.25 -9.01 10.09
C PRO A 113 -3.20 -8.36 11.12
N SER A 114 -4.47 -8.23 10.76
CA SER A 114 -5.48 -7.54 11.58
C SER A 114 -6.00 -8.38 12.76
N SER A 115 -5.69 -9.68 12.78
CA SER A 115 -6.13 -10.61 13.83
C SER A 115 -5.20 -11.82 13.92
N PRO A 116 -5.25 -12.61 15.03
CA PRO A 116 -4.52 -13.88 15.13
C PRO A 116 -4.88 -14.88 14.03
N ASP A 117 -6.13 -14.89 13.58
CA ASP A 117 -6.56 -15.78 12.48
C ASP A 117 -5.94 -15.35 11.14
N GLN A 118 -5.90 -14.06 10.85
CA GLN A 118 -5.19 -13.52 9.69
C GLN A 118 -3.69 -13.88 9.73
N LEU A 119 -3.09 -13.84 10.91
CA LEU A 119 -1.69 -14.22 11.10
C LEU A 119 -1.44 -15.69 10.77
N ARG A 120 -2.31 -16.59 11.27
CA ARG A 120 -2.21 -18.03 10.96
C ARG A 120 -2.35 -18.28 9.47
N GLN A 121 -3.37 -17.69 8.84
CA GLN A 121 -3.60 -17.81 7.40
C GLN A 121 -2.43 -17.26 6.59
N ALA A 122 -1.86 -16.12 7.01
CA ALA A 122 -0.67 -15.56 6.38
C ALA A 122 0.52 -16.54 6.43
N ALA A 123 0.77 -17.16 7.59
CA ALA A 123 1.82 -18.15 7.74
C ALA A 123 1.59 -19.38 6.84
N GLU A 124 0.36 -19.87 6.74
CA GLU A 124 0.00 -20.98 5.84
C GLU A 124 0.27 -20.65 4.37
N ILE A 125 -0.08 -19.43 3.93
CA ILE A 125 0.14 -18.97 2.54
C ILE A 125 1.63 -18.86 2.25
N ILE A 126 2.40 -18.25 3.16
CA ILE A 126 3.81 -17.90 2.93
C ILE A 126 4.72 -19.12 3.05
N LEU A 127 4.43 -20.02 3.99
CA LEU A 127 5.25 -21.19 4.28
C LEU A 127 4.85 -22.45 3.48
N SER A 128 3.80 -22.33 2.67
CA SER A 128 3.32 -23.47 1.85
C SER A 128 4.15 -23.70 0.60
#